data_eb2a0144716514c04b25f4ad784e940d
#
_entry.id   eb2a0144716514c04b25f4ad784e940d
#
_cell.length_a   1.000
_cell.length_b   1.000
_cell.length_c   1.000
_cell.angle_alpha   90.00
_cell.angle_beta   90.00
_cell.angle_gamma   90.00
#
_symmetry.space_group_name_H-M   'P 1'
#
loop_
_entity.id
_entity.type
_entity.pdbx_description
1 polymer ?
#
loop_
_entity_poly.entity_id
_entity_poly.type
_entity_poly.pdbx_seq_one_letter_code
_entity_poly.pdbx_strand_id
1 'polypeptide(L)'
;RIAPEYISRRQFCQDFELYKPMFDALHQELETGERKLAIYHPEDLQPNQFYVLGGIILFLKSVEGTVSTHHFSSGERDRYDGRTFCIFDNGTTSDMLYRSLDKALQKDGYSISSKLQPSVVADSPNDEDIPLGYVYVLKSHNSKLKELPNVYKIGSTTNTVSERIRNAQNEPT
;
A
#
# COMPACT_ATOMS: atom_id res chain seq x y z
N ARG A 1 20.30 18.14 -4.34
CA ARG A 1 19.76 16.83 -3.88
C ARG A 1 18.76 16.39 -4.92
N ILE A 2 19.10 15.35 -5.66
CA ILE A 2 18.18 14.71 -6.60
C ILE A 2 17.09 14.08 -5.72
N ALA A 3 15.84 14.54 -5.91
CA ALA A 3 14.71 13.89 -5.28
C ALA A 3 14.68 12.42 -5.74
N PRO A 4 14.40 11.46 -4.84
CA PRO A 4 14.36 10.06 -5.26
C PRO A 4 13.30 9.90 -6.34
N GLU A 5 13.63 9.19 -7.41
CA GLU A 5 12.76 8.86 -8.56
C GLU A 5 11.54 8.00 -8.20
N TYR A 6 11.17 7.93 -6.93
CA TYR A 6 10.04 7.16 -6.43
C TYR A 6 8.68 7.84 -6.63
N ILE A 7 8.68 9.08 -7.13
CA ILE A 7 7.43 9.73 -7.55
C ILE A 7 7.21 9.35 -9.00
N SER A 8 6.63 8.17 -9.23
CA SER A 8 6.11 7.86 -10.56
C SER A 8 5.12 8.95 -10.93
N ARG A 9 5.24 9.47 -12.16
CA ARG A 9 4.24 10.41 -12.70
C ARG A 9 2.92 9.67 -12.75
N ARG A 10 2.01 10.02 -11.86
CA ARG A 10 0.63 9.53 -11.90
C ARG A 10 -0.15 10.38 -12.88
N GLN A 11 -0.96 9.73 -13.68
CA GLN A 11 -1.86 10.35 -14.62
C GLN A 11 -3.29 9.99 -14.24
N PHE A 12 -4.25 10.79 -14.65
CA PHE A 12 -5.66 10.46 -14.47
C PHE A 12 -6.02 9.23 -15.31
N CYS A 13 -6.73 8.30 -14.72
CA CYS A 13 -7.25 7.11 -15.43
C CYS A 13 -8.57 7.45 -16.10
N GLN A 14 -8.57 7.62 -17.42
CA GLN A 14 -9.78 8.01 -18.17
C GLN A 14 -10.89 6.95 -18.04
N ASP A 15 -10.52 5.67 -17.99
CA ASP A 15 -11.45 4.54 -17.92
C ASP A 15 -11.62 4.00 -16.50
N PHE A 16 -11.39 4.82 -15.46
CA PHE A 16 -11.40 4.36 -14.07
C PHE A 16 -12.74 3.72 -13.66
N GLU A 17 -13.85 4.19 -14.20
CA GLU A 17 -15.18 3.65 -13.92
C GLU A 17 -15.29 2.14 -14.25
N LEU A 18 -14.49 1.63 -15.19
CA LEU A 18 -14.42 0.20 -15.48
C LEU A 18 -13.73 -0.61 -14.38
N TYR A 19 -12.83 0.00 -13.65
CA TYR A 19 -12.03 -0.63 -12.58
C TYR A 19 -12.62 -0.39 -11.19
N LYS A 20 -13.39 0.66 -11.02
CA LYS A 20 -13.96 1.05 -9.74
C LYS A 20 -14.71 -0.10 -9.04
N PRO A 21 -15.60 -0.87 -9.71
CA PRO A 21 -16.31 -1.97 -9.05
C PRO A 21 -15.38 -3.04 -8.47
N MET A 22 -14.22 -3.26 -9.12
CA MET A 22 -13.20 -4.21 -8.66
C MET A 22 -12.51 -3.71 -7.39
N PHE A 23 -12.21 -2.41 -7.28
CA PHE A 23 -11.68 -1.81 -6.07
C PHE A 23 -12.71 -1.78 -4.94
N ASP A 24 -13.96 -1.43 -5.25
CA ASP A 24 -15.06 -1.42 -4.27
C ASP A 24 -15.27 -2.83 -3.67
N ALA A 25 -15.24 -3.87 -4.50
CA ALA A 25 -15.32 -5.26 -4.06
C ALA A 25 -14.12 -5.64 -3.18
N LEU A 26 -12.91 -5.25 -3.57
CA LEU A 26 -11.70 -5.52 -2.81
C LEU A 26 -11.71 -4.85 -1.44
N HIS A 27 -12.16 -3.59 -1.36
CA HIS A 27 -12.31 -2.89 -0.08
C HIS A 27 -13.27 -3.66 0.84
N GLN A 28 -14.40 -4.12 0.31
CA GLN A 28 -15.35 -4.93 1.08
C GLN A 28 -14.73 -6.25 1.55
N GLU A 29 -13.97 -6.94 0.68
CA GLU A 29 -13.28 -8.19 1.01
C GLU A 29 -12.21 -8.00 2.09
N LEU A 30 -11.52 -6.85 2.12
CA LEU A 30 -10.59 -6.50 3.18
C LEU A 30 -11.31 -6.16 4.49
N GLU A 31 -12.43 -5.44 4.44
CA GLU A 31 -13.23 -5.10 5.62
C GLU A 31 -13.86 -6.35 6.27
N THR A 32 -14.31 -7.31 5.46
CA THR A 32 -14.90 -8.57 5.95
C THR A 32 -13.84 -9.60 6.38
N GLY A 33 -12.56 -9.35 6.07
CA GLY A 33 -11.47 -10.28 6.35
C GLY A 33 -11.37 -11.46 5.36
N GLU A 34 -12.14 -11.45 4.26
CA GLU A 34 -12.02 -12.43 3.17
C GLU A 34 -10.66 -12.36 2.49
N ARG A 35 -10.05 -11.17 2.49
CA ARG A 35 -8.65 -10.97 2.12
C ARG A 35 -7.93 -10.24 3.22
N LYS A 36 -6.63 -10.47 3.28
CA LYS A 36 -5.76 -9.84 4.28
C LYS A 36 -4.54 -9.23 3.60
N LEU A 37 -3.96 -8.25 4.27
CA LEU A 37 -2.67 -7.72 3.90
C LEU A 37 -1.56 -8.65 4.40
N ALA A 38 -0.56 -8.87 3.56
CA ALA A 38 0.61 -9.66 3.89
C ALA A 38 1.88 -8.85 3.58
N ILE A 39 2.98 -9.19 4.22
CA ILE A 39 4.28 -8.61 3.89
C ILE A 39 4.58 -8.92 2.43
N TYR A 40 4.98 -7.87 1.70
CA TYR A 40 5.35 -8.03 0.30
C TYR A 40 6.69 -8.77 0.16
N HIS A 41 6.70 -9.75 -0.75
CA HIS A 41 7.92 -10.42 -1.20
C HIS A 41 8.10 -10.23 -2.71
N PRO A 42 9.35 -10.07 -3.21
CA PRO A 42 9.58 -9.81 -4.65
C PRO A 42 8.99 -10.86 -5.59
N GLU A 43 8.88 -12.11 -5.15
CA GLU A 43 8.25 -13.20 -5.88
C GLU A 43 6.74 -13.05 -6.04
N ASP A 44 6.10 -12.22 -5.21
CA ASP A 44 4.65 -11.99 -5.25
C ASP A 44 4.25 -11.01 -6.36
N LEU A 45 5.22 -10.27 -6.94
CA LEU A 45 4.92 -9.23 -7.93
C LEU A 45 4.53 -9.83 -9.29
N GLN A 46 3.25 -9.96 -9.52
CA GLN A 46 2.69 -10.54 -10.73
C GLN A 46 1.55 -9.70 -11.31
N PRO A 47 1.34 -9.73 -12.65
CA PRO A 47 0.19 -9.11 -13.27
C PRO A 47 -1.14 -9.66 -12.73
N ASN A 48 -2.18 -8.86 -12.81
CA ASN A 48 -3.53 -9.15 -12.33
C ASN A 48 -3.64 -9.38 -10.82
N GLN A 49 -2.73 -8.80 -10.06
CA GLN A 49 -2.75 -8.81 -8.59
C GLN A 49 -2.88 -7.41 -8.02
N PHE A 50 -3.34 -7.37 -6.78
CA PHE A 50 -3.46 -6.14 -6.01
C PHE A 50 -2.35 -6.02 -4.97
N TYR A 51 -1.91 -4.79 -4.76
CA TYR A 51 -0.90 -4.44 -3.76
C TYR A 51 -1.32 -3.16 -3.05
N VAL A 52 -0.72 -2.89 -1.92
CA VAL A 52 -0.81 -1.58 -1.25
C VAL A 52 0.55 -0.91 -1.32
N LEU A 53 0.59 0.33 -1.76
CA LEU A 53 1.80 1.13 -1.84
C LEU A 53 1.55 2.52 -1.27
N GLY A 54 2.23 2.86 -0.17
CA GLY A 54 2.04 4.16 0.48
C GLY A 54 0.60 4.37 0.96
N GLY A 55 -0.08 3.32 1.40
CA GLY A 55 -1.46 3.36 1.87
C GLY A 55 -2.53 3.45 0.78
N ILE A 56 -2.16 3.31 -0.49
CA ILE A 56 -3.09 3.34 -1.64
C ILE A 56 -3.09 1.96 -2.29
N ILE A 57 -4.27 1.41 -2.58
CA ILE A 57 -4.39 0.15 -3.30
C ILE A 57 -4.05 0.38 -4.78
N LEU A 58 -3.24 -0.50 -5.32
CA LEU A 58 -2.92 -0.54 -6.73
C LEU A 58 -3.25 -1.92 -7.32
N PHE A 59 -3.74 -1.93 -8.54
CA PHE A 59 -3.91 -3.09 -9.38
C PHE A 59 -2.83 -3.10 -10.45
N LEU A 60 -1.95 -4.11 -10.45
CA LEU A 60 -0.98 -4.32 -11.51
C LEU A 60 -1.66 -5.02 -12.67
N LYS A 61 -2.13 -4.25 -13.66
CA LYS A 61 -2.87 -4.78 -14.80
C LYS A 61 -1.98 -5.59 -15.76
N SER A 62 -0.81 -5.04 -16.10
CA SER A 62 0.10 -5.69 -17.05
C SER A 62 1.55 -5.27 -16.79
N VAL A 63 2.45 -6.10 -17.30
CA VAL A 63 3.87 -5.81 -17.44
C VAL A 63 4.23 -5.97 -18.90
N GLU A 64 4.69 -4.90 -19.53
CA GLU A 64 5.19 -4.90 -20.90
C GLU A 64 6.71 -4.99 -20.86
N GLY A 65 7.30 -6.02 -21.46
CA GLY A 65 8.74 -6.20 -21.50
C GLY A 65 9.16 -7.66 -21.64
N THR A 66 10.46 -7.87 -21.61
CA THR A 66 11.06 -9.19 -21.69
C THR A 66 11.31 -9.77 -20.31
N VAL A 67 10.99 -11.04 -20.15
CA VAL A 67 11.44 -11.83 -18.99
C VAL A 67 12.85 -12.33 -19.31
N SER A 68 13.80 -12.01 -18.45
CA SER A 68 15.15 -12.57 -18.51
C SER A 68 15.41 -13.35 -17.23
N THR A 69 15.80 -14.62 -17.38
CA THR A 69 16.21 -15.44 -16.24
C THR A 69 17.64 -15.08 -15.87
N HIS A 70 17.85 -14.60 -14.65
CA HIS A 70 19.19 -14.33 -14.12
C HIS A 70 19.60 -15.41 -13.13
N HIS A 71 20.81 -15.94 -13.35
CA HIS A 71 21.44 -16.89 -12.43
C HIS A 71 22.19 -16.12 -11.33
N PHE A 72 21.75 -16.28 -10.11
CA PHE A 72 22.43 -15.77 -8.93
C PHE A 72 23.07 -16.92 -8.14
N SER A 73 24.02 -16.62 -7.27
CA SER A 73 24.58 -17.62 -6.34
C SER A 73 23.53 -18.23 -5.40
N SER A 74 22.39 -17.57 -5.22
CA SER A 74 21.25 -18.02 -4.42
C SER A 74 20.15 -18.73 -5.21
N GLY A 75 20.34 -18.97 -6.54
CA GLY A 75 19.37 -19.61 -7.42
C GLY A 75 18.99 -18.77 -8.64
N GLU A 76 18.08 -19.30 -9.44
CA GLU A 76 17.55 -18.63 -10.63
C GLU A 76 16.38 -17.74 -10.25
N ARG A 77 16.33 -16.54 -10.82
CA ARG A 77 15.19 -15.64 -10.69
C ARG A 77 14.83 -15.03 -12.03
N ASP A 78 13.56 -15.07 -12.34
CA ASP A 78 13.04 -14.35 -13.48
C ASP A 78 13.02 -12.85 -13.18
N ARG A 79 13.60 -12.11 -14.10
CA ARG A 79 13.66 -10.66 -14.04
C ARG A 79 12.83 -10.08 -15.17
N TYR A 80 11.81 -9.34 -14.79
CA TYR A 80 11.02 -8.56 -15.72
C TYR A 80 11.70 -7.21 -15.94
N ASP A 81 12.21 -7.00 -17.16
CA ASP A 81 12.70 -5.70 -17.59
C ASP A 81 11.63 -5.08 -18.50
N GLY A 82 10.80 -4.21 -17.92
CA GLY A 82 9.72 -3.59 -18.66
C GLY A 82 8.98 -2.53 -17.87
N ARG A 83 7.96 -1.97 -18.51
CA ARG A 83 7.05 -1.04 -17.89
C ARG A 83 5.83 -1.78 -17.34
N THR A 84 5.38 -1.34 -16.20
CA THR A 84 4.13 -1.80 -15.60
C THR A 84 2.99 -0.89 -16.05
N PHE A 85 1.78 -1.42 -16.06
CA PHE A 85 0.57 -0.61 -16.09
C PHE A 85 -0.18 -0.80 -14.79
N CYS A 86 -0.08 0.19 -13.92
CA CYS A 86 -0.69 0.20 -12.60
C CYS A 86 -1.90 1.13 -12.59
N ILE A 87 -2.98 0.69 -11.98
CA ILE A 87 -4.19 1.48 -11.73
C ILE A 87 -4.35 1.57 -10.23
N PHE A 88 -4.59 2.78 -9.72
CA PHE A 88 -4.75 3.05 -8.30
C PHE A 88 -6.22 3.31 -7.96
N ASP A 89 -6.66 2.95 -6.76
CA ASP A 89 -8.03 3.12 -6.28
C ASP A 89 -8.48 4.59 -6.20
N ASN A 90 -7.52 5.52 -6.20
CA ASN A 90 -7.79 6.96 -6.26
C ASN A 90 -8.01 7.50 -7.69
N GLY A 91 -8.20 6.64 -8.68
CA GLY A 91 -8.48 7.02 -10.07
C GLY A 91 -7.25 7.44 -10.88
N THR A 92 -6.04 7.09 -10.43
CA THR A 92 -4.82 7.41 -11.18
C THR A 92 -4.14 6.16 -11.75
N THR A 93 -3.28 6.36 -12.75
CA THR A 93 -2.44 5.31 -13.36
C THR A 93 -0.98 5.67 -13.31
N SER A 94 -0.12 4.67 -13.42
CA SER A 94 1.32 4.82 -13.58
C SER A 94 1.87 3.74 -14.49
N ASP A 95 2.89 4.12 -15.28
CA ASP A 95 3.66 3.26 -16.19
C ASP A 95 5.10 3.05 -15.71
N MET A 96 5.32 3.05 -14.41
CA MET A 96 6.66 2.90 -13.84
C MET A 96 7.35 1.61 -14.30
N LEU A 97 8.67 1.59 -14.21
CA LEU A 97 9.44 0.37 -14.46
C LEU A 97 9.10 -0.69 -13.42
N TYR A 98 9.03 -1.96 -13.83
CA TYR A 98 8.80 -3.11 -12.94
C TYR A 98 9.73 -3.08 -11.72
N ARG A 99 11.04 -2.87 -11.94
CA ARG A 99 12.03 -2.78 -10.86
C ARG A 99 11.80 -1.61 -9.90
N SER A 100 11.24 -0.52 -10.41
CA SER A 100 10.92 0.64 -9.56
C SER A 100 9.72 0.35 -8.69
N LEU A 101 8.71 -0.33 -9.23
CA LEU A 101 7.55 -0.79 -8.47
C LEU A 101 7.98 -1.81 -7.40
N ASP A 102 8.76 -2.82 -7.79
CA ASP A 102 9.28 -3.83 -6.86
C ASP A 102 10.04 -3.20 -5.67
N LYS A 103 10.98 -2.30 -5.95
CA LYS A 103 11.71 -1.59 -4.89
C LYS A 103 10.80 -0.71 -4.02
N ALA A 104 9.79 -0.09 -4.60
CA ALA A 104 8.85 0.73 -3.84
C ALA A 104 8.01 -0.14 -2.90
N LEU A 105 7.53 -1.29 -3.38
CA LEU A 105 6.78 -2.26 -2.57
C LEU A 105 7.64 -2.89 -1.47
N GLN A 106 8.91 -3.21 -1.74
CA GLN A 106 9.84 -3.70 -0.71
C GLN A 106 10.06 -2.68 0.42
N LYS A 107 9.95 -1.40 0.11
CA LYS A 107 10.18 -0.33 1.09
C LYS A 107 8.95 0.00 1.93
N ASP A 108 7.79 0.08 1.31
CA ASP A 108 6.55 0.56 1.94
C ASP A 108 5.32 -0.02 1.22
N GLY A 109 5.32 -1.34 1.01
CA GLY A 109 4.26 -2.03 0.32
C GLY A 109 3.82 -3.32 1.00
N TYR A 110 2.62 -3.76 0.63
CA TYR A 110 2.03 -5.02 1.07
C TYR A 110 1.42 -5.75 -0.11
N SER A 111 1.47 -7.06 -0.06
CA SER A 111 0.68 -7.95 -0.91
C SER A 111 -0.73 -8.06 -0.36
N ILE A 112 -1.70 -8.34 -1.21
CA ILE A 112 -3.07 -8.66 -0.80
C ILE A 112 -3.29 -10.14 -1.08
N SER A 113 -3.67 -10.90 -0.05
CA SER A 113 -3.90 -12.35 -0.17
C SER A 113 -4.96 -12.66 -1.22
N SER A 114 -4.89 -13.85 -1.79
CA SER A 114 -6.01 -14.43 -2.55
C SER A 114 -7.23 -14.56 -1.64
N LYS A 115 -8.44 -14.64 -2.25
CA LYS A 115 -9.63 -14.97 -1.45
C LYS A 115 -9.36 -16.26 -0.68
N LEU A 116 -9.56 -16.20 0.62
CA LEU A 116 -9.56 -17.41 1.43
C LEU A 116 -10.72 -18.26 0.92
N GLN A 117 -10.42 -19.37 0.26
CA GLN A 117 -11.44 -20.39 0.05
C GLN A 117 -11.90 -20.81 1.45
N PRO A 118 -13.20 -21.00 1.69
CA PRO A 118 -13.67 -21.54 2.95
C PRO A 118 -13.18 -22.99 3.07
N SER A 119 -11.92 -23.18 3.37
CA SER A 119 -11.39 -24.45 3.81
C SER A 119 -11.72 -24.55 5.28
N VAL A 120 -12.62 -25.50 5.55
CA VAL A 120 -12.87 -26.15 6.85
C VAL A 120 -11.91 -25.66 7.94
N VAL A 121 -12.53 -24.95 8.87
CA VAL A 121 -12.01 -24.46 10.15
C VAL A 121 -10.89 -25.34 10.68
N ALA A 122 -9.68 -24.79 10.69
CA ALA A 122 -8.70 -25.11 11.69
C ALA A 122 -8.56 -23.84 12.54
N ASP A 123 -9.17 -23.87 13.70
CA ASP A 123 -8.93 -22.92 14.78
C ASP A 123 -7.42 -22.92 15.08
N SER A 124 -6.71 -22.00 14.49
CA SER A 124 -5.37 -21.64 14.94
C SER A 124 -5.43 -20.23 15.49
N PRO A 125 -5.29 -20.05 16.80
CA PRO A 125 -5.33 -18.73 17.44
C PRO A 125 -4.00 -17.97 17.31
N ASN A 126 -3.40 -17.96 16.12
CA ASN A 126 -2.14 -17.26 15.83
C ASN A 126 -2.25 -16.40 14.58
N ASP A 127 -3.40 -15.76 14.38
CA ASP A 127 -3.49 -14.63 13.47
C ASP A 127 -2.91 -13.40 14.19
N GLU A 128 -1.60 -13.27 14.17
CA GLU A 128 -0.95 -12.02 14.53
C GLU A 128 -1.34 -11.02 13.44
N ASP A 129 -2.39 -10.24 13.70
CA ASP A 129 -2.68 -9.05 12.92
C ASP A 129 -1.42 -8.20 12.93
N ILE A 130 -0.77 -8.07 11.77
CA ILE A 130 0.39 -7.20 11.64
C ILE A 130 -0.16 -5.78 11.68
N PRO A 131 0.09 -5.00 12.74
CA PRO A 131 -0.42 -3.65 12.82
C PRO A 131 0.26 -2.81 11.75
N LEU A 132 -0.48 -2.42 10.72
CA LEU A 132 -0.01 -1.55 9.64
C LEU A 132 0.37 -0.16 10.11
N GLY A 133 -0.03 0.19 11.34
CA GLY A 133 0.15 1.48 11.96
C GLY A 133 -1.12 1.97 12.62
N TYR A 134 -1.09 3.22 13.03
CA TYR A 134 -2.17 3.86 13.75
C TYR A 134 -2.61 5.13 13.02
N VAL A 135 -3.90 5.31 12.88
CA VAL A 135 -4.50 6.61 12.56
C VAL A 135 -4.91 7.26 13.87
N TYR A 136 -4.51 8.49 14.08
CA TYR A 136 -4.82 9.21 15.31
C TYR A 136 -5.50 10.55 15.02
N VAL A 137 -6.38 10.93 15.92
CA VAL A 137 -7.08 12.22 15.91
C VAL A 137 -6.72 12.95 17.19
N LEU A 138 -6.13 14.13 17.06
CA LEU A 138 -5.75 14.97 18.20
C LEU A 138 -6.63 16.22 18.23
N LYS A 139 -7.01 16.62 19.43
CA LYS A 139 -7.63 17.92 19.71
C LYS A 139 -6.60 18.80 20.41
N SER A 140 -6.44 20.03 19.95
CA SER A 140 -5.51 20.97 20.57
C SER A 140 -6.00 21.40 21.97
N HIS A 141 -5.06 21.51 22.91
CA HIS A 141 -5.28 22.16 24.20
C HIS A 141 -4.94 23.66 24.20
N ASN A 142 -4.44 24.17 23.07
CA ASN A 142 -4.16 25.60 22.90
C ASN A 142 -5.45 26.42 23.08
N SER A 143 -5.43 27.45 23.89
CA SER A 143 -6.59 28.26 24.21
C SER A 143 -7.25 28.88 22.99
N LYS A 144 -6.45 29.31 22.01
CA LYS A 144 -6.95 29.90 20.76
C LYS A 144 -7.66 28.90 19.82
N LEU A 145 -7.21 27.64 19.84
CA LEU A 145 -7.80 26.57 19.01
C LEU A 145 -8.91 25.82 19.72
N LYS A 146 -8.93 25.86 21.06
CA LYS A 146 -9.95 25.21 21.87
C LYS A 146 -11.33 25.81 21.69
N GLU A 147 -11.40 27.11 21.37
CA GLU A 147 -12.64 27.84 21.13
C GLU A 147 -13.25 27.56 19.75
N LEU A 148 -12.43 27.01 18.82
CA LEU A 148 -12.92 26.65 17.51
C LEU A 148 -13.61 25.28 17.56
N PRO A 149 -14.90 25.17 17.22
CA PRO A 149 -15.58 23.89 17.18
C PRO A 149 -15.02 23.03 16.02
N ASN A 150 -14.87 21.73 16.28
CA ASN A 150 -14.52 20.72 15.26
C ASN A 150 -13.15 20.87 14.60
N VAL A 151 -12.17 21.49 15.28
CA VAL A 151 -10.79 21.52 14.80
C VAL A 151 -10.01 20.35 15.40
N TYR A 152 -9.58 19.43 14.54
CA TYR A 152 -8.81 18.24 14.87
C TYR A 152 -7.59 18.12 13.96
N LYS A 153 -6.50 17.56 14.50
CA LYS A 153 -5.35 17.10 13.70
C LYS A 153 -5.47 15.61 13.50
N ILE A 154 -5.57 15.19 12.24
CA ILE A 154 -5.54 13.78 11.87
C ILE A 154 -4.15 13.45 11.35
N GLY A 155 -3.60 12.33 11.76
CA GLY A 155 -2.31 11.85 11.29
C GLY A 155 -2.23 10.33 11.36
N SER A 156 -1.21 9.79 10.71
CA SER A 156 -0.87 8.36 10.76
C SER A 156 0.55 8.15 11.22
N THR A 157 0.82 6.99 11.78
CA THR A 157 2.17 6.57 12.22
C THR A 157 2.27 5.06 12.19
N THR A 158 3.43 4.54 11.79
CA THR A 158 3.80 3.13 11.91
C THR A 158 4.30 2.76 13.30
N ASN A 159 4.69 3.78 14.09
CA ASN A 159 5.08 3.63 15.49
C ASN A 159 3.89 3.84 16.42
N THR A 160 4.07 3.58 17.71
CA THR A 160 3.01 3.87 18.68
C THR A 160 2.62 5.34 18.68
N VAL A 161 1.32 5.61 18.85
CA VAL A 161 0.80 7.00 18.90
C VAL A 161 1.48 7.80 19.99
N SER A 162 1.79 7.17 21.14
CA SER A 162 2.49 7.80 22.28
C SER A 162 3.91 8.26 21.91
N GLU A 163 4.67 7.45 21.17
CA GLU A 163 5.99 7.84 20.68
C GLU A 163 5.91 8.96 19.66
N ARG A 164 4.92 8.90 18.77
CA ARG A 164 4.71 9.97 17.78
C ARG A 164 4.36 11.30 18.42
N ILE A 165 3.53 11.31 19.46
CA ILE A 165 3.17 12.52 20.21
C ILE A 165 4.38 13.05 20.99
N ARG A 166 5.16 12.17 21.62
CA ARG A 166 6.37 12.54 22.35
C ARG A 166 7.43 13.18 21.47
N ASN A 167 7.60 12.65 20.25
CA ASN A 167 8.58 13.12 19.28
C ASN A 167 8.05 14.26 18.39
N ALA A 168 6.76 14.58 18.47
CA ALA A 168 6.23 15.79 17.84
C ALA A 168 6.89 17.00 18.53
N GLN A 169 7.71 17.73 17.78
CA GLN A 169 8.18 19.03 18.24
C GLN A 169 6.94 19.89 18.46
N ASN A 170 6.61 20.11 19.72
CA ASN A 170 5.66 21.13 20.10
C ASN A 170 6.36 22.45 19.83
N GLU A 171 6.15 23.03 18.65
CA GLU A 171 6.52 24.41 18.45
C GLU A 171 5.73 25.24 19.45
N PRO A 172 6.41 26.00 20.32
CA PRO A 172 5.74 26.91 21.21
C PRO A 172 5.17 28.03 20.34
N THR A 173 3.88 28.06 20.16
CA THR A 173 3.13 29.19 19.59
C THR A 173 2.65 30.09 20.71
#